data_3182a8bf9a23e267bb209db1b9743666
#
_entry.id   3182a8bf9a23e267bb209db1b9743666
#
_cell.length_a   1.000
_cell.length_b   1.000
_cell.length_c   1.000
_cell.angle_alpha   90.00
_cell.angle_beta   90.00
_cell.angle_gamma   90.00
#
_symmetry.space_group_name_H-M   'P 1'
#
loop_
_entity.id
_entity.type
_entity.pdbx_description
1 polymer ?
#
loop_
_entity_poly.entity_id
_entity_poly.type
_entity_poly.pdbx_seq_one_letter_code
_entity_poly.pdbx_strand_id
1 'polypeptide(L)'
;SRGLGDVYKRQDLAQPRLGSKIIFKSDDFFAPVDRIISPKDPVWREGYYDENGKWMDGWETRRKRTKGYDYLILSLGKPGIISKVKIDTSYFNGNQPEYASIEGCYSENSTPTDKTVWKSIINKSKLKPNHFHFFNTITKIKIR
;
A
#
# COMPACT_ATOMS: atom_id res chain seq x y z
N SER A 1 11.44 15.83 24.37
CA SER A 1 12.57 14.99 24.08
C SER A 1 12.76 14.80 22.58
N ARG A 2 13.96 14.42 22.22
CA ARG A 2 14.27 14.13 20.83
C ARG A 2 13.34 13.07 20.23
N GLY A 3 13.15 11.97 20.92
CA GLY A 3 12.30 10.89 20.45
C GLY A 3 10.88 11.33 20.20
N LEU A 4 10.34 12.14 21.08
CA LEU A 4 8.99 12.66 20.93
C LEU A 4 8.89 13.61 19.73
N GLY A 5 9.86 14.48 19.55
CA GLY A 5 9.91 15.36 18.39
C GLY A 5 10.01 14.61 17.07
N ASP A 6 10.81 13.55 17.03
CA ASP A 6 10.97 12.74 15.83
C ASP A 6 9.67 11.96 15.51
N VAL A 7 9.00 11.46 16.53
CA VAL A 7 7.71 10.78 16.36
C VAL A 7 6.70 11.70 15.71
N TYR A 8 6.62 12.95 16.14
CA TYR A 8 5.69 13.92 15.58
C TYR A 8 6.07 14.36 14.16
N LYS A 9 7.34 14.31 13.80
CA LYS A 9 7.79 14.65 12.44
C LYS A 9 7.55 13.55 11.43
N ARG A 10 7.34 12.31 11.90
CA ARG A 10 7.11 11.15 11.03
C ARG A 10 5.64 10.80 11.06
N GLN A 11 5.03 10.81 9.90
CA GLN A 11 3.61 10.49 9.74
C GLN A 11 3.44 9.41 8.70
N ASP A 12 2.41 8.60 8.87
CA ASP A 12 1.95 7.68 7.84
C ASP A 12 1.13 8.48 6.83
N LEU A 13 1.75 8.85 5.72
CA LEU A 13 1.11 9.65 4.68
C LEU A 13 0.02 8.89 3.94
N ALA A 14 0.02 7.57 4.02
CA ALA A 14 -0.99 6.73 3.36
C ALA A 14 -2.31 6.67 4.12
N GLN A 15 -2.36 7.12 5.38
CA GLN A 15 -3.58 6.99 6.17
C GLN A 15 -4.70 7.90 5.67
N PRO A 16 -5.95 7.40 5.63
CA PRO A 16 -7.10 8.18 5.14
C PRO A 16 -7.38 9.46 5.92
N ARG A 17 -7.01 9.49 7.20
CA ARG A 17 -7.19 10.68 8.04
C ARG A 17 -6.47 11.92 7.50
N LEU A 18 -5.37 11.73 6.77
CA LEU A 18 -4.63 12.81 6.15
C LEU A 18 -5.15 13.15 4.75
N GLY A 19 -6.22 12.50 4.30
CA GLY A 19 -6.83 12.75 3.01
C GLY A 19 -6.38 11.80 1.91
N SER A 20 -5.63 10.76 2.25
CA SER A 20 -5.22 9.75 1.27
C SER A 20 -6.39 8.93 0.80
N LYS A 21 -6.39 8.56 -0.46
CA LYS A 21 -7.44 7.73 -1.06
C LYS A 21 -6.91 6.91 -2.22
N ILE A 22 -7.52 5.76 -2.43
CA ILE A 22 -7.25 4.94 -3.60
C ILE A 22 -7.99 5.53 -4.79
N ILE A 23 -7.27 5.84 -5.87
CA ILE A 23 -7.87 6.40 -7.08
C ILE A 23 -7.96 5.40 -8.22
N PHE A 24 -7.24 4.28 -8.13
CA PHE A 24 -7.32 3.19 -9.10
C PHE A 24 -6.89 1.88 -8.47
N LYS A 25 -7.48 0.78 -8.94
CA LYS A 25 -7.10 -0.60 -8.60
C LYS A 25 -7.31 -1.47 -9.82
N SER A 26 -6.47 -2.48 -10.00
CA SER A 26 -6.65 -3.44 -11.09
C SER A 26 -7.68 -4.51 -10.74
N ASP A 27 -7.73 -4.96 -9.50
CA ASP A 27 -8.69 -5.93 -9.00
C ASP A 27 -8.75 -5.88 -7.47
N ASP A 28 -9.92 -6.14 -6.87
CA ASP A 28 -10.08 -6.31 -5.43
C ASP A 28 -11.24 -7.27 -5.10
N PHE A 29 -11.39 -8.29 -5.91
CA PHE A 29 -12.55 -9.18 -5.84
C PHE A 29 -12.75 -9.83 -4.47
N PHE A 30 -11.68 -10.32 -3.83
CA PHE A 30 -11.78 -11.05 -2.57
C PHE A 30 -11.71 -10.15 -1.33
N ALA A 31 -11.03 -9.02 -1.40
CA ALA A 31 -11.02 -8.06 -0.31
C ALA A 31 -10.79 -6.64 -0.83
N PRO A 32 -11.60 -5.68 -0.37
CA PRO A 32 -11.55 -4.30 -0.87
C PRO A 32 -10.18 -3.66 -0.74
N VAL A 33 -9.77 -2.93 -1.77
CA VAL A 33 -8.46 -2.29 -1.82
C VAL A 33 -8.27 -1.25 -0.71
N ASP A 34 -9.32 -0.60 -0.26
CA ASP A 34 -9.22 0.45 0.77
C ASP A 34 -8.68 -0.06 2.10
N ARG A 35 -8.78 -1.35 2.35
CA ARG A 35 -8.22 -1.94 3.57
C ARG A 35 -6.69 -1.86 3.63
N ILE A 36 -6.00 -1.71 2.49
CA ILE A 36 -4.54 -1.65 2.47
C ILE A 36 -3.98 -0.42 3.17
N ILE A 37 -4.74 0.67 3.22
CA ILE A 37 -4.30 1.92 3.86
C ILE A 37 -4.90 2.14 5.24
N SER A 38 -5.55 1.14 5.82
CA SER A 38 -6.06 1.22 7.18
C SER A 38 -4.91 1.46 8.16
N PRO A 39 -5.02 2.44 9.07
CA PRO A 39 -3.99 2.70 10.07
C PRO A 39 -4.06 1.71 11.24
N LYS A 40 -5.08 0.88 11.29
CA LYS A 40 -5.28 -0.09 12.37
C LYS A 40 -4.46 -1.36 12.11
N ASP A 41 -4.09 -2.04 13.18
CA ASP A 41 -3.49 -3.36 13.06
C ASP A 41 -4.47 -4.32 12.40
N PRO A 42 -3.99 -5.21 11.51
CA PRO A 42 -4.87 -6.16 10.86
C PRO A 42 -5.50 -7.12 11.86
N VAL A 43 -6.74 -7.50 11.57
CA VAL A 43 -7.54 -8.36 12.44
C VAL A 43 -7.91 -9.63 11.70
N TRP A 44 -7.71 -10.78 12.37
CA TRP A 44 -8.21 -12.06 11.92
C TRP A 44 -9.57 -12.34 12.54
N ARG A 45 -10.51 -12.82 11.69
CA ARG A 45 -11.85 -13.22 12.14
C ARG A 45 -12.10 -14.66 11.73
N GLU A 46 -11.89 -15.58 12.67
CA GLU A 46 -12.06 -17.01 12.40
C GLU A 46 -13.50 -17.34 11.97
N GLY A 47 -13.62 -18.07 10.86
CA GLY A 47 -14.91 -18.47 10.35
C GLY A 47 -15.82 -17.36 9.83
N TYR A 48 -15.33 -16.14 9.75
CA TYR A 48 -16.11 -15.01 9.27
C TYR A 48 -16.02 -14.89 7.74
N TYR A 49 -17.17 -14.67 7.13
CA TYR A 49 -17.31 -14.42 5.70
C TYR A 49 -18.06 -13.10 5.50
N ASP A 50 -17.58 -12.27 4.59
CA ASP A 50 -18.29 -11.08 4.16
C ASP A 50 -18.88 -11.32 2.76
N GLU A 51 -19.41 -10.26 2.14
CA GLU A 51 -20.01 -10.35 0.79
C GLU A 51 -19.03 -10.77 -0.29
N ASN A 52 -17.71 -10.65 -0.03
CA ASN A 52 -16.65 -11.01 -0.98
C ASN A 52 -16.11 -12.44 -0.76
N GLY A 53 -16.51 -13.10 0.33
CA GLY A 53 -16.07 -14.45 0.69
C GLY A 53 -15.42 -14.49 2.07
N LYS A 54 -14.41 -15.33 2.23
CA LYS A 54 -13.68 -15.46 3.49
C LYS A 54 -13.02 -14.14 3.89
N TRP A 55 -13.15 -13.78 5.17
CA TRP A 55 -12.58 -12.54 5.69
C TRP A 55 -11.07 -12.47 5.50
N MET A 56 -10.62 -11.37 4.89
CA MET A 56 -9.21 -10.96 4.85
C MET A 56 -9.14 -9.47 5.16
N ASP A 57 -8.33 -9.11 6.14
CA ASP A 57 -8.14 -7.71 6.52
C ASP A 57 -6.99 -7.11 5.73
N GLY A 58 -7.27 -6.75 4.49
CA GLY A 58 -6.30 -6.21 3.57
C GLY A 58 -6.86 -6.20 2.16
N TRP A 59 -5.99 -5.98 1.20
CA TRP A 59 -6.35 -6.02 -0.22
C TRP A 59 -6.06 -7.41 -0.78
N GLU A 60 -7.08 -8.06 -1.33
CA GLU A 60 -6.92 -9.37 -1.95
C GLU A 60 -7.55 -9.40 -3.33
N THR A 61 -6.72 -9.69 -4.32
CA THR A 61 -7.10 -9.82 -5.72
C THR A 61 -7.44 -11.27 -6.06
N ARG A 62 -8.10 -11.46 -7.20
CA ARG A 62 -8.17 -12.79 -7.82
C ARG A 62 -6.78 -13.23 -8.23
N ARG A 63 -6.56 -14.53 -8.24
CA ARG A 63 -5.30 -15.08 -8.72
C ARG A 63 -5.08 -14.71 -10.19
N LYS A 64 -3.97 -14.03 -10.46
CA LYS A 64 -3.63 -13.65 -11.81
C LYS A 64 -2.95 -14.81 -12.52
N ARG A 65 -3.62 -15.36 -13.51
CA ARG A 65 -3.14 -16.51 -14.28
C ARG A 65 -2.44 -16.12 -15.58
N THR A 66 -2.40 -14.82 -15.89
CA THR A 66 -1.73 -14.26 -17.06
C THR A 66 -0.49 -13.50 -16.64
N LYS A 67 0.37 -13.18 -17.60
CA LYS A 67 1.52 -12.32 -17.34
C LYS A 67 1.08 -10.93 -16.86
N GLY A 68 1.88 -10.33 -16.01
CA GLY A 68 1.63 -9.01 -15.50
C GLY A 68 1.52 -9.00 -13.97
N TYR A 69 0.90 -7.96 -13.46
CA TYR A 69 0.78 -7.74 -12.02
C TYR A 69 -0.53 -7.01 -11.72
N ASP A 70 -0.97 -7.12 -10.49
CA ASP A 70 -2.03 -6.26 -9.98
C ASP A 70 -1.42 -5.02 -9.34
N TYR A 71 -2.13 -3.90 -9.42
CA TYR A 71 -1.63 -2.66 -8.88
C TYR A 71 -2.77 -1.75 -8.43
N LEU A 72 -2.41 -0.80 -7.59
CA LEU A 72 -3.28 0.29 -7.19
C LEU A 72 -2.54 1.61 -7.33
N ILE A 73 -3.31 2.68 -7.41
CA ILE A 73 -2.76 4.04 -7.35
C ILE A 73 -3.37 4.73 -6.14
N LEU A 74 -2.48 5.20 -5.28
CA LEU A 74 -2.83 5.92 -4.06
C LEU A 74 -2.50 7.40 -4.24
N SER A 75 -3.49 8.25 -3.99
CA SER A 75 -3.28 9.70 -3.90
C SER A 75 -3.05 10.07 -2.45
N LEU A 76 -1.92 10.70 -2.16
CA LEU A 76 -1.67 11.23 -0.82
C LEU A 76 -2.48 12.51 -0.62
N GLY A 77 -3.10 12.67 0.54
CA GLY A 77 -3.83 13.89 0.88
C GLY A 77 -2.90 15.06 1.10
N LYS A 78 -1.69 14.79 1.58
CA LYS A 78 -0.64 15.77 1.78
C LYS A 78 0.62 15.35 1.05
N PRO A 79 1.32 16.28 0.37
CA PRO A 79 2.59 15.95 -0.24
C PRO A 79 3.65 15.72 0.83
N GLY A 80 4.63 14.90 0.53
CA GLY A 80 5.71 14.63 1.46
C GLY A 80 6.84 13.83 0.84
N ILE A 81 7.90 13.69 1.59
CA ILE A 81 9.04 12.84 1.24
C ILE A 81 8.89 11.55 2.01
N ILE A 82 8.80 10.44 1.27
CA ILE A 82 8.68 9.11 1.88
C ILE A 82 10.08 8.58 2.16
N SER A 83 10.36 8.28 3.42
CA SER A 83 11.65 7.72 3.83
C SER A 83 11.60 6.23 4.11
N LYS A 84 10.45 5.74 4.55
CA LYS A 84 10.25 4.32 4.88
C LYS A 84 8.88 3.85 4.43
N VAL A 85 8.80 2.57 4.08
CA VAL A 85 7.54 1.91 3.73
C VAL A 85 7.44 0.62 4.53
N LYS A 86 6.25 0.36 5.07
CA LYS A 86 5.88 -0.92 5.67
C LYS A 86 4.89 -1.61 4.76
N ILE A 87 5.20 -2.83 4.35
CA ILE A 87 4.25 -3.71 3.65
C ILE A 87 3.93 -4.88 4.56
N ASP A 88 2.67 -5.01 4.90
CA ASP A 88 2.19 -5.96 5.88
C ASP A 88 1.38 -7.06 5.18
N THR A 89 1.85 -8.31 5.31
CA THR A 89 1.18 -9.49 4.78
C THR A 89 0.58 -10.34 5.90
N SER A 90 0.31 -9.75 7.07
CA SER A 90 -0.30 -10.48 8.20
C SER A 90 -1.54 -11.23 7.76
N TYR A 91 -1.64 -12.49 8.18
CA TYR A 91 -2.72 -13.43 7.85
C TYR A 91 -2.81 -13.87 6.39
N PHE A 92 -1.93 -13.37 5.52
CA PHE A 92 -1.78 -13.88 4.16
C PHE A 92 -0.76 -15.01 4.17
N ASN A 93 -1.25 -16.24 4.19
CA ASN A 93 -0.43 -17.44 4.23
C ASN A 93 -0.64 -18.25 2.95
N GLY A 94 0.21 -18.03 1.96
CA GLY A 94 0.12 -18.68 0.66
C GLY A 94 -0.63 -17.86 -0.39
N ASN A 95 -1.39 -16.86 0.01
CA ASN A 95 -2.11 -15.96 -0.89
C ASN A 95 -1.49 -14.55 -0.95
N GLN A 96 -0.35 -14.34 -0.31
CA GLN A 96 0.36 -13.08 -0.41
C GLN A 96 1.00 -12.94 -1.80
N PRO A 97 1.21 -11.71 -2.30
CA PRO A 97 1.97 -11.51 -3.51
C PRO A 97 3.42 -11.94 -3.30
N GLU A 98 4.01 -12.50 -4.34
CA GLU A 98 5.40 -12.95 -4.27
C GLU A 98 6.38 -11.78 -4.20
N TYR A 99 6.09 -10.71 -4.92
CA TYR A 99 6.90 -9.51 -4.98
C TYR A 99 6.03 -8.27 -4.91
N ALA A 100 6.62 -7.16 -4.48
CA ALA A 100 6.01 -5.85 -4.55
C ALA A 100 7.05 -4.80 -4.94
N SER A 101 6.59 -3.75 -5.60
CA SER A 101 7.38 -2.56 -5.88
C SER A 101 6.50 -1.33 -5.72
N ILE A 102 7.12 -0.18 -5.51
CA ILE A 102 6.41 1.09 -5.35
C ILE A 102 7.10 2.14 -6.20
N GLU A 103 6.27 2.86 -6.96
CA GLU A 103 6.70 4.01 -7.72
C GLU A 103 5.91 5.23 -7.26
N GLY A 104 6.49 6.39 -7.42
CA GLY A 104 5.85 7.62 -7.02
C GLY A 104 6.06 8.76 -8.01
N CYS A 105 5.17 9.74 -7.92
CA CYS A 105 5.28 10.97 -8.68
C CYS A 105 4.71 12.12 -7.86
N TYR A 106 5.00 13.34 -8.27
CA TYR A 106 4.35 14.53 -7.75
C TYR A 106 3.41 15.08 -8.81
N SER A 107 2.14 15.21 -8.47
CA SER A 107 1.15 15.81 -9.35
C SER A 107 0.27 16.77 -8.57
N GLU A 108 0.18 18.01 -9.02
CA GLU A 108 -0.73 18.99 -8.45
C GLU A 108 -2.15 18.77 -8.95
N ASN A 109 -2.29 18.19 -10.12
CA ASN A 109 -3.57 17.84 -10.75
C ASN A 109 -3.84 16.37 -10.49
N SER A 110 -4.64 16.09 -9.57
CA SER A 110 -5.04 14.87 -8.91
C SER A 110 -4.93 13.52 -9.65
N THR A 111 -4.89 13.45 -10.97
CA THR A 111 -4.96 12.18 -11.68
C THR A 111 -3.76 11.97 -12.60
N PRO A 112 -2.93 10.93 -12.34
CA PRO A 112 -1.88 10.57 -13.28
C PRO A 112 -2.45 10.20 -14.66
N THR A 113 -1.67 10.48 -15.69
CA THR A 113 -2.00 10.15 -17.08
C THR A 113 -0.98 9.16 -17.64
N ASP A 114 -1.19 8.72 -18.88
CA ASP A 114 -0.22 7.88 -19.57
C ASP A 114 1.13 8.57 -19.80
N LYS A 115 1.16 9.90 -19.68
CA LYS A 115 2.38 10.71 -19.81
C LYS A 115 3.10 10.93 -18.48
N THR A 116 2.53 10.47 -17.37
CA THR A 116 3.15 10.62 -16.06
C THR A 116 4.46 9.83 -15.99
N VAL A 117 5.52 10.49 -15.52
CA VAL A 117 6.81 9.83 -15.29
C VAL A 117 6.87 9.37 -13.84
N TRP A 118 6.89 8.07 -13.65
CA TRP A 118 6.98 7.45 -12.33
C TRP A 118 8.43 7.18 -11.99
N LYS A 119 8.78 7.42 -10.73
CA LYS A 119 10.12 7.12 -10.20
C LYS A 119 10.03 6.01 -9.18
N SER A 120 10.95 5.06 -9.25
CA SER A 120 10.98 3.95 -8.29
C SER A 120 11.30 4.47 -6.89
N ILE A 121 10.48 4.07 -5.94
CA ILE A 121 10.68 4.33 -4.51
C ILE A 121 11.20 3.07 -3.83
N ILE A 122 10.57 1.95 -4.10
CA ILE A 122 10.98 0.62 -3.65
C ILE A 122 11.10 -0.26 -4.88
N ASN A 123 12.29 -0.79 -5.13
CA ASN A 123 12.50 -1.76 -6.20
C ASN A 123 11.75 -3.05 -5.89
N LYS A 124 11.47 -3.84 -6.94
CA LYS A 124 10.82 -5.14 -6.81
C LYS A 124 11.49 -5.97 -5.72
N SER A 125 10.75 -6.26 -4.68
CA SER A 125 11.23 -6.93 -3.47
C SER A 125 10.35 -8.11 -3.12
N LYS A 126 10.98 -9.22 -2.69
CA LYS A 126 10.25 -10.42 -2.33
C LYS A 126 9.50 -10.23 -1.01
N LEU A 127 8.27 -10.72 -0.97
CA LEU A 127 7.44 -10.70 0.23
C LEU A 127 7.33 -12.12 0.81
N LYS A 128 7.24 -12.17 2.13
CA LYS A 128 7.04 -13.40 2.89
C LYS A 128 5.59 -13.49 3.35
N PRO A 129 5.08 -14.70 3.58
CA PRO A 129 3.75 -14.86 4.17
C PRO A 129 3.73 -14.38 5.62
N ASN A 130 2.61 -13.83 6.04
CA ASN A 130 2.35 -13.45 7.44
C ASN A 130 3.51 -12.68 8.09
N HIS A 131 3.91 -11.56 7.47
CA HIS A 131 5.13 -10.86 7.85
C HIS A 131 5.01 -9.35 7.72
N PHE A 132 5.74 -8.62 8.58
CA PHE A 132 5.93 -7.18 8.43
C PHE A 132 7.22 -6.94 7.65
N HIS A 133 7.11 -6.20 6.54
CA HIS A 133 8.26 -5.86 5.71
C HIS A 133 8.53 -4.37 5.83
N PHE A 134 9.76 -4.03 6.16
CA PHE A 134 10.18 -2.64 6.28
C PHE A 134 11.24 -2.33 5.24
N PHE A 135 11.01 -1.29 4.46
CA PHE A 135 11.91 -0.88 3.40
C PHE A 135 12.31 0.56 3.57
N ASN A 136 13.58 0.86 3.33
CA ASN A 136 14.04 2.23 3.14
C ASN A 136 13.86 2.60 1.67
N THR A 137 13.39 3.81 1.41
CA THR A 137 13.21 4.27 0.03
C THR A 137 14.55 4.51 -0.65
N ILE A 138 14.61 4.18 -1.94
CA ILE A 138 15.81 4.40 -2.76
C ILE A 138 15.87 5.81 -3.33
N THR A 139 14.73 6.49 -3.41
CA THR A 139 14.62 7.85 -3.94
C THR A 139 13.87 8.71 -2.95
N LYS A 140 14.48 9.83 -2.55
CA LYS A 140 13.86 10.78 -1.62
C LYS A 140 13.38 11.99 -2.39
N ILE A 141 12.23 11.84 -3.03
CA ILE A 141 11.57 12.91 -3.76
C ILE A 141 10.24 13.24 -3.12
N LYS A 142 9.78 14.46 -3.34
CA LYS A 142 8.46 14.89 -2.90
C LYS A 142 7.40 14.19 -3.75
N ILE A 143 6.41 13.59 -3.08
CA ILE A 143 5.35 12.80 -3.71
C ILE A 143 4.01 13.32 -3.26
N ARG A 144 3.02 13.20 -4.17
CA ARG A 144 1.64 13.54 -3.87
C ARG A 144 0.66 12.63 -4.57
#